data_81f183424dc321813ac24c78f05dd7da
#
_entry.id   81f183424dc321813ac24c78f05dd7da
#
_cell.length_a   1.000
_cell.length_b   1.000
_cell.length_c   1.000
_cell.angle_alpha   90.00
_cell.angle_beta   90.00
_cell.angle_gamma   90.00
#
_symmetry.space_group_name_H-M   'P 1'
#
loop_
_entity.id
_entity.type
_entity.pdbx_description
1 polymer ?
#
loop_
_entity_poly.entity_id
_entity_poly.type
_entity_poly.pdbx_seq_one_letter_code
_entity_poly.pdbx_strand_id
1 'polypeptide(L)'
;MEIRFTTEKPTLVNNLTIVDGLTRSGKFFLGKIISGLNNIEFFQYSFTLDYLPYMARLGAITEDGAISLLRAVVDQNCYDRSIGRNLNLRFDDRSSIYNSPVFDKYILRSKSEYDRKKIVEFLSDKDQIFLFVLHNNLANANIMFNAFPSLRIIHLLRNPVDLVYSWMKKDYGKIKLNSKIDLFGIGIDPAICGRNGPLPWYVYPIKSEYESIKNQTDRIIASIQIIIDLCRKTFKSLSIDYQKQIMFLNYEHLVENTNEAIDDISEFLGTHRSKFMNEIIVKENCPNVIEVEQRTKKRNKILSEATNKYCEILETLENKYVENSNFF
;
A
#
# COMPACT_ATOMS: atom_id res chain seq x y z
N MET A 1 -7.43 -27.10 25.39
CA MET A 1 -6.16 -26.36 25.59
C MET A 1 -6.02 -25.43 24.38
N GLU A 2 -6.10 -24.13 24.60
CA GLU A 2 -5.91 -23.13 23.55
C GLU A 2 -4.40 -22.97 23.30
N ILE A 3 -3.95 -23.24 22.08
CA ILE A 3 -2.55 -23.03 21.69
C ILE A 3 -2.41 -21.59 21.23
N ARG A 4 -1.46 -20.85 21.78
CA ARG A 4 -1.13 -19.49 21.39
C ARG A 4 0.32 -19.41 20.89
N PHE A 5 0.54 -18.59 19.86
CA PHE A 5 1.88 -18.30 19.37
C PHE A 5 2.53 -17.19 20.21
N THR A 6 3.83 -17.26 20.39
CA THR A 6 4.56 -16.17 21.04
C THR A 6 4.73 -14.97 20.11
N THR A 7 4.40 -13.79 20.61
CA THR A 7 4.62 -12.51 19.93
C THR A 7 5.95 -11.85 20.33
N GLU A 8 6.72 -12.50 21.22
CA GLU A 8 7.97 -11.97 21.74
C GLU A 8 9.22 -12.38 20.93
N LYS A 9 9.06 -13.30 19.96
CA LYS A 9 10.17 -13.71 19.10
C LYS A 9 10.70 -12.50 18.31
N PRO A 10 11.99 -12.14 18.41
CA PRO A 10 12.56 -11.03 17.65
C PRO A 10 12.51 -11.33 16.15
N THR A 11 12.32 -10.29 15.36
CA THR A 11 12.47 -10.32 13.89
C THR A 11 13.93 -10.14 13.50
N LEU A 12 14.32 -10.67 12.34
CA LEU A 12 15.63 -10.39 11.75
C LEU A 12 15.70 -8.96 11.22
N VAL A 13 14.59 -8.48 10.64
CA VAL A 13 14.50 -7.15 10.05
C VAL A 13 14.15 -6.13 11.14
N ASN A 14 15.05 -5.16 11.36
CA ASN A 14 14.87 -4.12 12.37
C ASN A 14 14.26 -2.81 11.83
N ASN A 15 14.44 -2.51 10.55
CA ASN A 15 14.00 -1.25 9.96
C ASN A 15 13.10 -1.54 8.74
N LEU A 16 11.80 -1.59 9.00
CA LEU A 16 10.77 -1.86 8.02
C LEU A 16 10.00 -0.59 7.67
N THR A 17 9.85 -0.33 6.38
CA THR A 17 9.00 0.75 5.87
C THR A 17 7.95 0.20 4.91
N ILE A 18 6.73 0.66 5.03
CA ILE A 18 5.62 0.32 4.14
C ILE A 18 5.14 1.58 3.42
N VAL A 19 5.10 1.52 2.09
CA VAL A 19 4.33 2.45 1.27
C VAL A 19 2.92 1.89 1.14
N ASP A 20 1.97 2.58 1.71
CA ASP A 20 0.55 2.21 1.73
C ASP A 20 -0.32 3.23 1.00
N GLY A 21 -1.59 2.94 0.90
CA GLY A 21 -2.64 3.79 0.33
C GLY A 21 -3.68 2.95 -0.42
N LEU A 22 -4.73 3.59 -0.90
CA LEU A 22 -5.78 2.91 -1.65
C LEU A 22 -5.20 2.31 -2.94
N THR A 23 -5.81 1.22 -3.40
CA THR A 23 -5.50 0.67 -4.72
C THR A 23 -5.62 1.77 -5.79
N ARG A 24 -4.64 1.88 -6.68
CA ARG A 24 -4.52 2.94 -7.72
C ARG A 24 -4.12 4.32 -7.22
N SER A 25 -3.69 4.48 -5.98
CA SER A 25 -3.18 5.78 -5.48
C SER A 25 -1.83 6.22 -6.10
N GLY A 26 -1.06 5.31 -6.68
CA GLY A 26 0.29 5.62 -7.22
C GLY A 26 1.44 5.04 -6.39
N LYS A 27 1.16 4.15 -5.46
CA LYS A 27 2.14 3.57 -4.51
C LYS A 27 3.39 2.95 -5.14
N PHE A 28 3.24 2.24 -6.26
CA PHE A 28 4.39 1.65 -6.96
C PHE A 28 5.31 2.71 -7.58
N PHE A 29 4.75 3.85 -7.98
CA PHE A 29 5.53 5.01 -8.38
C PHE A 29 6.31 5.59 -7.20
N LEU A 30 5.64 5.83 -6.05
CA LEU A 30 6.28 6.29 -4.82
C LEU A 30 7.36 5.30 -4.35
N GLY A 31 7.10 3.98 -4.41
CA GLY A 31 8.08 2.95 -4.05
C GLY A 31 9.38 3.04 -4.88
N LYS A 32 9.27 3.38 -6.17
CA LYS A 32 10.47 3.61 -7.01
C LYS A 32 11.22 4.87 -6.59
N ILE A 33 10.51 5.97 -6.33
CA ILE A 33 11.13 7.23 -5.86
C ILE A 33 11.88 6.98 -4.54
N ILE A 34 11.23 6.36 -3.55
CA ILE A 34 11.86 6.04 -2.26
C ILE A 34 13.08 5.14 -2.44
N SER A 35 13.06 4.20 -3.39
CA SER A 35 14.20 3.33 -3.68
C SER A 35 15.44 4.09 -4.23
N GLY A 36 15.30 5.37 -4.53
CA GLY A 36 16.39 6.29 -4.86
C GLY A 36 17.08 6.94 -3.67
N LEU A 37 16.64 6.67 -2.45
CA LEU A 37 17.32 7.11 -1.24
C LEU A 37 18.43 6.12 -0.84
N ASN A 38 19.36 6.56 0.01
CA ASN A 38 20.45 5.70 0.48
C ASN A 38 19.95 4.64 1.47
N ASN A 39 20.62 3.51 1.50
CA ASN A 39 20.36 2.39 2.41
C ASN A 39 18.94 1.83 2.30
N ILE A 40 18.28 1.97 1.15
CA ILE A 40 16.96 1.37 0.91
C ILE A 40 17.08 0.17 -0.03
N GLU A 41 16.56 -0.97 0.40
CA GLU A 41 16.34 -2.10 -0.48
C GLU A 41 15.17 -1.79 -1.43
N PHE A 42 15.35 -2.06 -2.73
CA PHE A 42 14.30 -1.84 -3.72
C PHE A 42 13.01 -2.50 -3.26
N PHE A 43 11.90 -1.82 -3.37
CA PHE A 43 10.64 -2.26 -2.77
C PHE A 43 10.19 -3.66 -3.23
N GLN A 44 9.51 -4.33 -2.34
CA GLN A 44 8.87 -5.62 -2.59
C GLN A 44 7.36 -5.47 -2.49
N TYR A 45 6.65 -6.39 -3.15
CA TYR A 45 5.23 -6.57 -2.97
C TYR A 45 4.94 -8.01 -2.54
N SER A 46 4.11 -8.17 -1.53
CA SER A 46 3.74 -9.48 -1.01
C SER A 46 2.25 -9.51 -0.67
N PHE A 47 1.50 -10.34 -1.38
CA PHE A 47 0.08 -10.56 -1.10
C PHE A 47 -0.18 -11.03 0.33
N THR A 48 0.69 -11.88 0.84
CA THR A 48 0.53 -12.44 2.18
C THR A 48 0.54 -11.33 3.24
N LEU A 49 1.34 -10.29 3.04
CA LEU A 49 1.38 -9.14 3.94
C LEU A 49 0.11 -8.26 3.83
N ASP A 50 -0.56 -8.26 2.68
CA ASP A 50 -1.88 -7.62 2.56
C ASP A 50 -2.96 -8.49 3.24
N TYR A 51 -2.93 -9.83 3.05
CA TYR A 51 -3.99 -10.74 3.49
C TYR A 51 -4.05 -10.95 5.01
N LEU A 52 -2.91 -11.19 5.65
CA LEU A 52 -2.88 -11.59 7.06
C LEU A 52 -3.54 -10.57 8.00
N PRO A 53 -3.31 -9.25 7.87
CA PRO A 53 -3.97 -8.28 8.73
C PRO A 53 -5.50 -8.27 8.54
N TYR A 54 -5.98 -8.48 7.32
CA TYR A 54 -7.43 -8.54 7.04
C TYR A 54 -8.07 -9.79 7.62
N MET A 55 -7.41 -10.93 7.48
CA MET A 55 -7.91 -12.19 8.04
C MET A 55 -8.03 -12.11 9.57
N ALA A 56 -7.06 -11.52 10.24
CA ALA A 56 -7.11 -11.29 11.68
C ALA A 56 -8.24 -10.30 12.05
N ARG A 57 -8.35 -9.19 11.33
CA ARG A 57 -9.42 -8.20 11.55
C ARG A 57 -10.82 -8.81 11.41
N LEU A 58 -11.01 -9.74 10.49
CA LEU A 58 -12.28 -10.42 10.26
C LEU A 58 -12.49 -11.64 11.15
N GLY A 59 -11.55 -11.95 12.06
CA GLY A 59 -11.62 -13.10 12.96
C GLY A 59 -11.42 -14.45 12.27
N ALA A 60 -10.87 -14.47 11.05
CA ALA A 60 -10.59 -15.71 10.32
C ALA A 60 -9.34 -16.43 10.83
N ILE A 61 -8.43 -15.70 11.45
CA ILE A 61 -7.25 -16.20 12.18
C ILE A 61 -7.08 -15.42 13.48
N THR A 62 -6.36 -15.99 14.44
CA THR A 62 -6.03 -15.30 15.69
C THR A 62 -5.01 -14.17 15.43
N GLU A 63 -5.03 -13.13 16.27
CA GLU A 63 -4.11 -12.00 16.11
C GLU A 63 -2.65 -12.42 16.31
N ASP A 64 -2.36 -13.24 17.34
CA ASP A 64 -1.03 -13.80 17.59
C ASP A 64 -0.53 -14.67 16.43
N GLY A 65 -1.42 -15.45 15.82
CA GLY A 65 -1.13 -16.21 14.60
C GLY A 65 -0.78 -15.30 13.43
N ALA A 66 -1.56 -14.23 13.22
CA ALA A 66 -1.27 -13.23 12.18
C ALA A 66 0.08 -12.53 12.41
N ILE A 67 0.36 -12.09 13.64
CA ILE A 67 1.62 -11.44 14.01
C ILE A 67 2.81 -12.38 13.75
N SER A 68 2.70 -13.65 14.16
CA SER A 68 3.76 -14.63 13.95
C SER A 68 4.04 -14.88 12.47
N LEU A 69 2.99 -14.98 11.65
CA LEU A 69 3.10 -15.16 10.19
C LEU A 69 3.63 -13.90 9.50
N LEU A 70 3.19 -12.70 9.90
CA LEU A 70 3.69 -11.44 9.35
C LEU A 70 5.21 -11.32 9.54
N ARG A 71 5.71 -11.61 10.75
CA ARG A 71 7.14 -11.62 11.05
C ARG A 71 7.90 -12.64 10.21
N ALA A 72 7.39 -13.86 10.13
CA ALA A 72 8.02 -14.93 9.34
C ALA A 72 8.09 -14.55 7.85
N VAL A 73 7.02 -13.97 7.28
CA VAL A 73 6.96 -13.58 5.86
C VAL A 73 7.89 -12.42 5.56
N VAL A 74 7.97 -11.40 6.42
CA VAL A 74 8.91 -10.27 6.24
C VAL A 74 10.35 -10.77 6.32
N ASP A 75 10.69 -11.53 7.35
CA ASP A 75 12.04 -12.07 7.52
C ASP A 75 12.43 -12.95 6.35
N GLN A 76 11.54 -13.82 5.88
CA GLN A 76 11.79 -14.70 4.74
C GLN A 76 12.00 -13.90 3.44
N ASN A 77 11.11 -12.95 3.14
CA ASN A 77 11.22 -12.15 1.91
C ASN A 77 12.51 -11.32 1.88
N CYS A 78 12.86 -10.70 3.00
CA CYS A 78 14.09 -9.91 3.11
C CYS A 78 15.33 -10.80 3.05
N TYR A 79 15.31 -11.95 3.72
CA TYR A 79 16.37 -12.94 3.66
C TYR A 79 16.59 -13.47 2.24
N ASP A 80 15.52 -13.92 1.56
CA ASP A 80 15.60 -14.46 0.21
C ASP A 80 16.17 -13.42 -0.76
N ARG A 81 15.75 -12.16 -0.65
CA ARG A 81 16.30 -11.08 -1.46
C ARG A 81 17.78 -10.81 -1.16
N SER A 82 18.19 -10.91 0.10
CA SER A 82 19.57 -10.65 0.52
C SER A 82 20.55 -11.68 -0.04
N ILE A 83 20.09 -12.89 -0.32
CA ILE A 83 20.88 -13.95 -0.97
C ILE A 83 20.61 -14.09 -2.47
N GLY A 84 19.85 -13.18 -3.07
CA GLY A 84 19.52 -13.25 -4.49
C GLY A 84 18.53 -14.35 -4.86
N ARG A 85 17.76 -14.87 -3.90
CA ARG A 85 16.66 -15.82 -4.10
C ARG A 85 15.35 -15.09 -4.32
N ASN A 86 14.40 -15.69 -5.03
CA ASN A 86 13.05 -15.15 -5.26
C ASN A 86 13.03 -13.70 -5.79
N LEU A 87 13.97 -13.36 -6.66
CA LEU A 87 14.01 -12.07 -7.32
C LEU A 87 12.89 -11.96 -8.36
N ASN A 88 12.11 -10.87 -8.31
CA ASN A 88 11.16 -10.59 -9.38
C ASN A 88 11.89 -10.08 -10.64
N LEU A 89 12.03 -10.96 -11.61
CA LEU A 89 12.68 -10.70 -12.91
C LEU A 89 11.66 -10.48 -14.04
N ARG A 90 10.37 -10.28 -13.71
CA ARG A 90 9.37 -10.03 -14.74
C ARG A 90 9.51 -8.61 -15.29
N PHE A 91 9.89 -8.48 -16.56
CA PHE A 91 10.27 -7.21 -17.19
C PHE A 91 9.17 -6.11 -17.11
N ASP A 92 7.91 -6.48 -17.33
CA ASP A 92 6.76 -5.58 -17.35
C ASP A 92 6.13 -5.31 -15.96
N ASP A 93 6.67 -5.91 -14.90
CA ASP A 93 6.19 -5.70 -13.53
C ASP A 93 6.88 -4.50 -12.89
N ARG A 94 6.10 -3.62 -12.28
CA ARG A 94 6.61 -2.42 -11.61
C ARG A 94 7.49 -2.73 -10.40
N SER A 95 7.26 -3.86 -9.73
CA SER A 95 8.07 -4.35 -8.60
C SER A 95 9.28 -5.19 -9.02
N SER A 96 9.50 -5.34 -10.33
CA SER A 96 10.66 -6.04 -10.86
C SER A 96 11.96 -5.33 -10.51
N ILE A 97 13.00 -6.10 -10.15
CA ILE A 97 14.33 -5.57 -9.88
C ILE A 97 14.98 -4.91 -11.10
N TYR A 98 14.48 -5.12 -12.31
CA TYR A 98 14.89 -4.35 -13.51
C TYR A 98 14.61 -2.84 -13.36
N ASN A 99 13.68 -2.46 -12.47
CA ASN A 99 13.41 -1.06 -12.16
C ASN A 99 14.33 -0.50 -11.07
N SER A 100 15.12 -1.33 -10.41
CA SER A 100 16.07 -0.89 -9.38
C SER A 100 17.25 -0.15 -9.99
N PRO A 101 17.68 0.98 -9.42
CA PRO A 101 18.90 1.67 -9.86
C PRO A 101 20.18 0.85 -9.57
N VAL A 102 20.08 -0.17 -8.74
CA VAL A 102 21.17 -1.06 -8.34
C VAL A 102 20.89 -2.52 -8.74
N PHE A 103 20.31 -2.74 -9.92
CA PHE A 103 19.97 -4.07 -10.45
C PHE A 103 21.12 -5.07 -10.32
N ASP A 104 22.33 -4.68 -10.72
CA ASP A 104 23.51 -5.55 -10.70
C ASP A 104 23.84 -6.06 -9.29
N LYS A 105 23.56 -5.29 -8.24
CA LYS A 105 23.72 -5.71 -6.83
C LYS A 105 22.92 -6.99 -6.54
N TYR A 106 21.67 -7.07 -7.04
CA TYR A 106 20.82 -8.25 -6.83
C TYR A 106 21.29 -9.47 -7.62
N ILE A 107 21.76 -9.25 -8.84
CA ILE A 107 22.33 -10.33 -9.68
C ILE A 107 23.63 -10.85 -9.07
N LEU A 108 24.48 -9.98 -8.54
CA LEU A 108 25.70 -10.39 -7.84
C LEU A 108 25.38 -11.22 -6.60
N ARG A 109 24.37 -10.85 -5.80
CA ARG A 109 23.94 -11.64 -4.65
C ARG A 109 23.57 -13.07 -5.03
N SER A 110 22.89 -13.28 -6.17
CA SER A 110 22.49 -14.62 -6.64
C SER A 110 23.66 -15.50 -7.06
N LYS A 111 24.85 -14.91 -7.28
CA LYS A 111 26.08 -15.58 -7.71
C LYS A 111 27.14 -15.68 -6.62
N SER A 112 26.89 -15.01 -5.48
CA SER A 112 27.86 -14.96 -4.39
C SER A 112 27.72 -16.17 -3.47
N GLU A 113 28.82 -16.56 -2.84
CA GLU A 113 28.78 -17.57 -1.79
C GLU A 113 27.95 -17.08 -0.61
N TYR A 114 27.26 -18.02 0.02
CA TYR A 114 26.37 -17.78 1.13
C TYR A 114 27.16 -17.64 2.44
N ASP A 115 27.05 -16.46 3.07
CA ASP A 115 27.59 -16.19 4.41
C ASP A 115 26.43 -15.78 5.33
N ARG A 116 25.94 -16.75 6.12
CA ARG A 116 24.81 -16.56 7.02
C ARG A 116 25.02 -15.41 8.02
N LYS A 117 26.24 -15.27 8.56
CA LYS A 117 26.54 -14.24 9.57
C LYS A 117 26.39 -12.84 8.97
N LYS A 118 27.01 -12.59 7.82
CA LYS A 118 26.90 -11.31 7.10
C LYS A 118 25.47 -10.98 6.71
N ILE A 119 24.68 -12.00 6.34
CA ILE A 119 23.28 -11.77 5.97
C ILE A 119 22.44 -11.39 7.19
N VAL A 120 22.63 -12.05 8.34
CA VAL A 120 21.94 -11.70 9.57
C VAL A 120 22.34 -10.28 10.03
N GLU A 121 23.62 -9.94 9.97
CA GLU A 121 24.13 -8.60 10.26
C GLU A 121 23.46 -7.54 9.34
N PHE A 122 23.39 -7.80 8.05
CA PHE A 122 22.72 -6.91 7.08
C PHE A 122 21.21 -6.75 7.35
N LEU A 123 20.50 -7.85 7.68
CA LEU A 123 19.07 -7.80 7.98
C LEU A 123 18.77 -7.05 9.29
N SER A 124 19.66 -7.17 10.27
CA SER A 124 19.52 -6.53 11.58
C SER A 124 20.11 -5.12 11.65
N ASP A 125 20.72 -4.64 10.58
CA ASP A 125 21.27 -3.29 10.50
C ASP A 125 20.12 -2.25 10.57
N LYS A 126 20.23 -1.35 11.54
CA LYS A 126 19.22 -0.30 11.78
C LYS A 126 19.20 0.78 10.71
N ASP A 127 20.30 0.96 10.00
CA ASP A 127 20.41 1.95 8.92
C ASP A 127 19.90 1.38 7.60
N GLN A 128 19.81 0.05 7.46
CA GLN A 128 19.29 -0.60 6.26
C GLN A 128 17.75 -0.64 6.29
N ILE A 129 17.11 0.03 5.36
CA ILE A 129 15.64 0.11 5.27
C ILE A 129 15.13 -0.94 4.29
N PHE A 130 14.20 -1.79 4.75
CA PHE A 130 13.49 -2.77 3.93
C PHE A 130 12.12 -2.22 3.58
N LEU A 131 11.87 -2.04 2.27
CA LEU A 131 10.70 -1.36 1.74
C LEU A 131 9.70 -2.33 1.14
N PHE A 132 8.44 -2.24 1.56
CA PHE A 132 7.30 -2.93 0.95
C PHE A 132 6.26 -1.94 0.45
N VAL A 133 5.60 -2.30 -0.65
CA VAL A 133 4.42 -1.58 -1.14
C VAL A 133 3.21 -2.47 -0.89
N LEU A 134 2.26 -2.01 -0.08
CA LEU A 134 1.07 -2.75 0.32
C LEU A 134 -0.22 -1.99 -0.03
N HIS A 135 -1.38 -2.63 0.14
CA HIS A 135 -2.69 -2.08 -0.22
C HIS A 135 -3.60 -1.95 1.00
N ASN A 136 -4.15 -0.74 1.22
CA ASN A 136 -5.16 -0.47 2.27
C ASN A 136 -4.72 -0.92 3.68
N ASN A 137 -3.41 -0.96 3.92
CA ASN A 137 -2.83 -1.58 5.13
C ASN A 137 -3.05 -0.70 6.37
N LEU A 138 -3.14 0.63 6.21
CA LEU A 138 -3.46 1.55 7.31
C LEU A 138 -4.78 1.17 8.02
N ALA A 139 -5.74 0.60 7.29
CA ALA A 139 -6.97 0.09 7.90
C ALA A 139 -6.72 -0.99 8.97
N ASN A 140 -5.55 -1.63 8.96
CA ASN A 140 -5.15 -2.70 9.87
C ASN A 140 -3.82 -2.40 10.59
N ALA A 141 -3.45 -1.12 10.70
CA ALA A 141 -2.14 -0.71 11.23
C ALA A 141 -1.88 -1.19 12.66
N ASN A 142 -2.91 -1.38 13.49
CA ASN A 142 -2.76 -1.96 14.83
C ASN A 142 -2.03 -3.30 14.81
N ILE A 143 -2.44 -4.22 13.93
CA ILE A 143 -1.82 -5.55 13.80
C ILE A 143 -0.40 -5.43 13.27
N MET A 144 -0.19 -4.50 12.34
CA MET A 144 1.14 -4.25 11.77
C MET A 144 2.11 -3.69 12.81
N PHE A 145 1.69 -2.74 13.65
CA PHE A 145 2.52 -2.21 14.73
C PHE A 145 2.74 -3.24 15.85
N ASN A 146 1.77 -4.10 16.14
CA ASN A 146 1.96 -5.21 17.07
C ASN A 146 2.97 -6.23 16.53
N ALA A 147 3.03 -6.43 15.21
CA ALA A 147 4.06 -7.28 14.60
C ALA A 147 5.42 -6.57 14.54
N PHE A 148 5.46 -5.28 14.22
CA PHE A 148 6.67 -4.49 13.97
C PHE A 148 6.60 -3.13 14.68
N PRO A 149 6.97 -3.03 15.96
CA PRO A 149 6.82 -1.77 16.73
C PRO A 149 7.59 -0.57 16.17
N SER A 150 8.69 -0.80 15.43
CA SER A 150 9.48 0.25 14.77
C SER A 150 9.10 0.50 13.30
N LEU A 151 7.98 -0.07 12.84
CA LEU A 151 7.47 0.12 11.49
C LEU A 151 7.23 1.60 11.18
N ARG A 152 7.63 2.03 9.97
CA ARG A 152 7.22 3.33 9.41
C ARG A 152 6.26 3.12 8.26
N ILE A 153 5.21 3.92 8.19
CA ILE A 153 4.22 3.86 7.11
C ILE A 153 4.19 5.21 6.38
N ILE A 154 4.35 5.18 5.06
CA ILE A 154 4.08 6.33 4.20
C ILE A 154 2.78 6.05 3.47
N HIS A 155 1.70 6.71 3.91
CA HIS A 155 0.36 6.52 3.35
C HIS A 155 0.09 7.54 2.26
N LEU A 156 0.04 7.05 1.01
CA LEU A 156 -0.16 7.90 -0.16
C LEU A 156 -1.65 8.17 -0.38
N LEU A 157 -2.02 9.41 -0.23
CA LEU A 157 -3.33 9.97 -0.55
C LEU A 157 -3.43 10.33 -2.03
N ARG A 158 -4.60 10.25 -2.60
CA ARG A 158 -4.89 10.70 -3.95
C ARG A 158 -6.28 11.30 -4.04
N ASN A 159 -6.45 12.29 -4.92
CA ASN A 159 -7.74 12.91 -5.15
C ASN A 159 -8.83 11.86 -5.41
N PRO A 160 -9.97 11.89 -4.70
CA PRO A 160 -11.04 10.90 -4.81
C PRO A 160 -11.61 10.74 -6.22
N VAL A 161 -11.70 11.82 -7.01
CA VAL A 161 -12.14 11.76 -8.41
C VAL A 161 -11.20 10.89 -9.25
N ASP A 162 -9.90 11.09 -9.09
CA ASP A 162 -8.90 10.30 -9.81
C ASP A 162 -8.89 8.82 -9.41
N LEU A 163 -9.16 8.53 -8.12
CA LEU A 163 -9.32 7.15 -7.62
C LEU A 163 -10.57 6.51 -8.23
N VAL A 164 -11.75 7.13 -8.07
CA VAL A 164 -13.03 6.60 -8.59
C VAL A 164 -12.91 6.35 -10.10
N TYR A 165 -12.44 7.32 -10.86
CA TYR A 165 -12.27 7.17 -12.30
C TYR A 165 -11.31 6.06 -12.69
N SER A 166 -10.19 5.92 -11.95
CA SER A 166 -9.23 4.84 -12.19
C SER A 166 -9.83 3.46 -11.89
N TRP A 167 -10.69 3.36 -10.86
CA TRP A 167 -11.38 2.12 -10.50
C TRP A 167 -12.44 1.75 -11.54
N MET A 168 -13.21 2.73 -12.04
CA MET A 168 -14.16 2.51 -13.14
C MET A 168 -13.49 1.89 -14.37
N LYS A 169 -12.30 2.41 -14.76
CA LYS A 169 -11.51 1.89 -15.89
C LYS A 169 -10.96 0.47 -15.69
N LYS A 170 -10.95 -0.03 -14.47
CA LYS A 170 -10.43 -1.35 -14.11
C LYS A 170 -11.53 -2.30 -13.62
N ASP A 171 -12.77 -1.95 -13.89
CA ASP A 171 -13.95 -2.75 -13.60
C ASP A 171 -14.14 -3.12 -12.12
N TYR A 172 -13.60 -2.33 -11.20
CA TYR A 172 -13.91 -2.47 -9.78
C TYR A 172 -15.42 -2.25 -9.53
N GLY A 173 -15.92 -2.77 -8.40
CA GLY A 173 -17.35 -2.63 -8.05
C GLY A 173 -18.27 -3.64 -8.75
N LYS A 174 -17.77 -4.51 -9.63
CA LYS A 174 -18.54 -5.64 -10.16
C LYS A 174 -18.72 -6.71 -9.09
N ILE A 175 -19.97 -7.23 -8.93
CA ILE A 175 -20.27 -8.31 -7.99
C ILE A 175 -20.19 -9.67 -8.65
N LYS A 176 -20.52 -9.76 -9.97
CA LYS A 176 -20.54 -11.04 -10.67
C LYS A 176 -19.22 -11.31 -11.36
N LEU A 177 -18.58 -12.40 -10.96
CA LEU A 177 -17.40 -12.96 -11.60
C LEU A 177 -17.83 -13.99 -12.63
N ASN A 178 -18.13 -13.55 -13.84
CA ASN A 178 -18.54 -14.45 -14.93
C ASN A 178 -17.36 -14.99 -15.74
N SER A 179 -16.12 -14.56 -15.49
CA SER A 179 -14.94 -15.02 -16.20
C SER A 179 -13.71 -15.08 -15.31
N LYS A 180 -12.71 -15.90 -15.68
CA LYS A 180 -11.42 -15.97 -14.98
C LYS A 180 -10.64 -14.64 -15.01
N ILE A 181 -10.94 -13.74 -15.94
CA ILE A 181 -10.33 -12.41 -16.08
C ILE A 181 -10.82 -11.50 -14.96
N ASP A 182 -12.06 -11.66 -14.49
CA ASP A 182 -12.65 -10.82 -13.45
C ASP A 182 -12.02 -11.04 -12.07
N LEU A 183 -11.32 -12.16 -11.85
CA LEU A 183 -10.54 -12.42 -10.62
C LEU A 183 -9.43 -11.39 -10.41
N PHE A 184 -8.83 -10.88 -11.49
CA PHE A 184 -7.82 -9.82 -11.40
C PHE A 184 -8.43 -8.41 -11.27
N GLY A 185 -9.67 -8.22 -11.70
CA GLY A 185 -10.38 -6.93 -11.58
C GLY A 185 -10.92 -6.65 -10.17
N ILE A 186 -11.20 -7.69 -9.37
CA ILE A 186 -11.54 -7.55 -7.94
C ILE A 186 -10.30 -7.21 -7.12
N GLY A 187 -9.13 -7.34 -7.72
CA GLY A 187 -7.89 -7.27 -7.02
C GLY A 187 -7.58 -8.59 -6.31
N ILE A 188 -6.43 -8.59 -5.70
CA ILE A 188 -5.90 -9.74 -4.96
C ILE A 188 -6.37 -9.66 -3.51
N ASP A 189 -7.26 -8.72 -3.21
CA ASP A 189 -7.82 -8.53 -1.87
C ASP A 189 -8.63 -9.76 -1.43
N PRO A 190 -8.55 -10.15 -0.15
CA PRO A 190 -9.40 -11.22 0.39
C PRO A 190 -10.87 -10.91 0.15
N ALA A 191 -11.59 -11.93 -0.28
CA ALA A 191 -13.03 -11.83 -0.52
C ALA A 191 -13.83 -12.46 0.62
N ILE A 192 -14.92 -11.80 0.99
CA ILE A 192 -15.92 -12.34 1.90
C ILE A 192 -17.12 -12.91 1.11
N CYS A 193 -17.86 -13.83 1.70
CA CYS A 193 -19.05 -14.39 1.07
C CYS A 193 -20.18 -13.35 1.00
N GLY A 194 -20.66 -13.06 -0.21
CA GLY A 194 -21.88 -12.30 -0.47
C GLY A 194 -23.00 -13.20 -1.03
N ARG A 195 -24.23 -12.68 -1.10
CA ARG A 195 -25.41 -13.39 -1.62
C ARG A 195 -25.28 -13.74 -3.11
N ASN A 196 -24.64 -12.83 -3.87
CA ASN A 196 -24.55 -12.92 -5.34
C ASN A 196 -23.11 -13.18 -5.82
N GLY A 197 -22.21 -13.57 -4.93
CA GLY A 197 -20.80 -13.83 -5.23
C GLY A 197 -19.85 -13.21 -4.22
N PRO A 198 -18.53 -13.32 -4.44
CA PRO A 198 -17.53 -12.76 -3.55
C PRO A 198 -17.59 -11.23 -3.50
N LEU A 199 -17.38 -10.66 -2.32
CA LEU A 199 -17.30 -9.24 -2.07
C LEU A 199 -15.92 -8.89 -1.52
N PRO A 200 -15.40 -7.67 -1.77
CA PRO A 200 -14.15 -7.22 -1.16
C PRO A 200 -14.26 -7.20 0.37
N TRP A 201 -13.19 -7.58 1.07
CA TRP A 201 -13.17 -7.65 2.55
C TRP A 201 -13.59 -6.35 3.23
N TYR A 202 -13.19 -5.21 2.68
CA TYR A 202 -13.42 -3.89 3.28
C TYR A 202 -14.89 -3.47 3.32
N VAL A 203 -15.75 -4.06 2.50
CA VAL A 203 -17.18 -3.76 2.55
C VAL A 203 -17.92 -4.55 3.64
N TYR A 204 -17.22 -5.38 4.42
CA TYR A 204 -17.84 -6.17 5.50
C TYR A 204 -18.74 -5.34 6.43
N PRO A 205 -18.35 -4.13 6.90
CA PRO A 205 -19.19 -3.32 7.78
C PRO A 205 -20.51 -2.86 7.16
N ILE A 206 -20.55 -2.74 5.82
CA ILE A 206 -21.72 -2.27 5.06
C ILE A 206 -22.25 -3.34 4.11
N LYS A 207 -21.96 -4.62 4.37
CA LYS A 207 -22.23 -5.73 3.47
C LYS A 207 -23.65 -5.72 2.89
N SER A 208 -24.67 -5.63 3.74
CA SER A 208 -26.08 -5.67 3.31
C SER A 208 -26.46 -4.47 2.45
N GLU A 209 -25.97 -3.28 2.80
CA GLU A 209 -26.16 -2.06 2.00
C GLU A 209 -25.44 -2.18 0.67
N TYR A 210 -24.17 -2.60 0.69
CA TYR A 210 -23.35 -2.75 -0.51
C TYR A 210 -23.95 -3.71 -1.54
N GLU A 211 -24.52 -4.84 -1.08
CA GLU A 211 -25.21 -5.79 -1.94
C GLU A 211 -26.47 -5.22 -2.59
N SER A 212 -27.11 -4.23 -1.97
CA SER A 212 -28.30 -3.56 -2.51
C SER A 212 -27.98 -2.52 -3.57
N ILE A 213 -26.73 -2.02 -3.64
CA ILE A 213 -26.30 -1.04 -4.62
C ILE A 213 -26.27 -1.69 -6.01
N LYS A 214 -27.08 -1.19 -6.94
CA LYS A 214 -27.18 -1.75 -8.30
C LYS A 214 -26.13 -1.18 -9.24
N ASN A 215 -25.79 0.10 -9.08
CA ASN A 215 -24.87 0.81 -9.94
C ASN A 215 -23.42 0.53 -9.57
N GLN A 216 -22.58 0.24 -10.57
CA GLN A 216 -21.16 -0.04 -10.39
C GLN A 216 -20.39 1.17 -9.86
N THR A 217 -20.64 2.36 -10.40
CA THR A 217 -19.98 3.61 -9.98
C THR A 217 -20.30 3.92 -8.52
N ASP A 218 -21.55 3.72 -8.09
CA ASP A 218 -21.96 3.88 -6.70
C ASP A 218 -21.20 2.91 -5.77
N ARG A 219 -21.03 1.64 -6.19
CA ARG A 219 -20.24 0.68 -5.42
C ARG A 219 -18.78 1.09 -5.29
N ILE A 220 -18.21 1.66 -6.34
CA ILE A 220 -16.82 2.16 -6.31
C ILE A 220 -16.70 3.29 -5.29
N ILE A 221 -17.61 4.26 -5.32
CA ILE A 221 -17.61 5.39 -4.38
C ILE A 221 -17.79 4.88 -2.95
N ALA A 222 -18.76 3.98 -2.71
CA ALA A 222 -18.97 3.34 -1.40
C ALA A 222 -17.72 2.60 -0.91
N SER A 223 -17.04 1.88 -1.80
CA SER A 223 -15.80 1.16 -1.49
C SER A 223 -14.68 2.11 -1.04
N ILE A 224 -14.47 3.19 -1.79
CA ILE A 224 -13.43 4.18 -1.47
C ILE A 224 -13.76 4.87 -0.15
N GLN A 225 -15.01 5.27 0.05
CA GLN A 225 -15.46 5.87 1.31
C GLN A 225 -15.19 4.97 2.51
N ILE A 226 -15.62 3.69 2.46
CA ILE A 226 -15.47 2.78 3.60
C ILE A 226 -14.00 2.48 3.91
N ILE A 227 -13.12 2.37 2.88
CA ILE A 227 -11.70 2.19 3.12
C ILE A 227 -11.11 3.41 3.83
N ILE A 228 -11.42 4.62 3.37
CA ILE A 228 -10.97 5.88 4.01
C ILE A 228 -11.46 5.93 5.46
N ASP A 229 -12.73 5.61 5.71
CA ASP A 229 -13.29 5.61 7.06
C ASP A 229 -12.65 4.56 7.98
N LEU A 230 -12.34 3.36 7.45
CA LEU A 230 -11.59 2.34 8.16
C LEU A 230 -10.18 2.80 8.51
N CYS A 231 -9.46 3.39 7.55
CA CYS A 231 -8.12 3.95 7.76
C CYS A 231 -8.15 5.05 8.83
N ARG A 232 -9.09 6.00 8.71
CA ARG A 232 -9.27 7.08 9.68
C ARG A 232 -9.57 6.55 11.08
N LYS A 233 -10.51 5.61 11.21
CA LYS A 233 -10.86 5.00 12.48
C LYS A 233 -9.66 4.31 13.11
N THR A 234 -8.91 3.54 12.32
CA THR A 234 -7.71 2.84 12.82
C THR A 234 -6.65 3.84 13.24
N PHE A 235 -6.32 4.83 12.41
CA PHE A 235 -5.33 5.87 12.74
C PHE A 235 -5.64 6.57 14.05
N LYS A 236 -6.91 7.00 14.26
CA LYS A 236 -7.34 7.64 15.50
C LYS A 236 -7.31 6.73 16.73
N SER A 237 -7.32 5.42 16.56
CA SER A 237 -7.21 4.44 17.65
C SER A 237 -5.77 4.10 18.04
N LEU A 238 -4.78 4.49 17.23
CA LEU A 238 -3.37 4.27 17.51
C LEU A 238 -2.87 5.19 18.64
N SER A 239 -1.86 4.73 19.37
CA SER A 239 -1.12 5.59 20.29
C SER A 239 -0.45 6.75 19.53
N ILE A 240 -0.20 7.85 20.23
CA ILE A 240 0.49 9.04 19.65
C ILE A 240 1.86 8.65 19.05
N ASP A 241 2.56 7.71 19.67
CA ASP A 241 3.87 7.28 19.17
C ASP A 241 3.75 6.52 17.86
N TYR A 242 2.74 5.66 17.70
CA TYR A 242 2.49 5.00 16.42
C TYR A 242 1.94 5.96 15.36
N GLN A 243 1.14 6.95 15.76
CA GLN A 243 0.71 7.99 14.82
C GLN A 243 1.90 8.78 14.22
N LYS A 244 2.92 9.09 15.03
CA LYS A 244 4.15 9.75 14.57
C LYS A 244 5.00 8.89 13.59
N GLN A 245 4.78 7.58 13.58
CA GLN A 245 5.42 6.65 12.65
C GLN A 245 4.67 6.54 11.30
N ILE A 246 3.64 7.35 11.10
CA ILE A 246 2.84 7.40 9.87
C ILE A 246 2.97 8.79 9.24
N MET A 247 3.50 8.82 8.02
CA MET A 247 3.53 10.01 7.18
C MET A 247 2.40 9.95 6.17
N PHE A 248 1.62 11.02 6.06
CA PHE A 248 0.65 11.20 4.98
C PHE A 248 1.25 12.05 3.87
N LEU A 249 1.18 11.56 2.64
CA LEU A 249 1.70 12.23 1.47
C LEU A 249 0.64 12.32 0.38
N ASN A 250 0.42 13.49 -0.19
CA ASN A 250 -0.48 13.67 -1.31
C ASN A 250 0.22 13.31 -2.63
N TYR A 251 -0.44 12.51 -3.48
CA TYR A 251 0.06 12.14 -4.80
C TYR A 251 0.35 13.38 -5.66
N GLU A 252 -0.50 14.37 -5.58
CA GLU A 252 -0.38 15.63 -6.31
C GLU A 252 0.89 16.38 -5.90
N HIS A 253 1.13 16.50 -4.59
CA HIS A 253 2.36 17.11 -4.06
C HIS A 253 3.61 16.35 -4.52
N LEU A 254 3.57 15.01 -4.45
CA LEU A 254 4.68 14.17 -4.93
C LEU A 254 4.99 14.41 -6.40
N VAL A 255 3.96 14.60 -7.25
CA VAL A 255 4.14 14.75 -8.70
C VAL A 255 4.57 16.17 -9.07
N GLU A 256 3.97 17.18 -8.44
CA GLU A 256 4.19 18.59 -8.80
C GLU A 256 5.41 19.20 -8.09
N ASN A 257 5.63 18.81 -6.83
CA ASN A 257 6.72 19.30 -5.97
C ASN A 257 7.65 18.16 -5.57
N THR A 258 8.06 17.33 -6.54
CA THR A 258 8.78 16.06 -6.32
C THR A 258 10.01 16.22 -5.41
N ASN A 259 10.77 17.29 -5.57
CA ASN A 259 11.99 17.48 -4.77
C ASN A 259 11.67 17.73 -3.29
N GLU A 260 10.70 18.58 -3.00
CA GLU A 260 10.24 18.85 -1.64
C GLU A 260 9.68 17.58 -0.98
N ALA A 261 8.81 16.86 -1.70
CA ALA A 261 8.28 15.58 -1.21
C ALA A 261 9.39 14.54 -0.92
N ILE A 262 10.45 14.49 -1.71
CA ILE A 262 11.60 13.61 -1.46
C ILE A 262 12.36 14.06 -0.20
N ASP A 263 12.52 15.34 0.04
CA ASP A 263 13.20 15.86 1.22
C ASP A 263 12.39 15.54 2.50
N ASP A 264 11.07 15.73 2.47
CA ASP A 264 10.17 15.35 3.57
C ASP A 264 10.24 13.83 3.86
N ILE A 265 10.22 13.00 2.81
CA ILE A 265 10.37 11.53 2.95
C ILE A 265 11.74 11.17 3.52
N SER A 266 12.80 11.85 3.07
CA SER A 266 14.17 11.60 3.53
C SER A 266 14.32 11.92 5.03
N GLU A 267 13.76 13.03 5.48
CA GLU A 267 13.71 13.42 6.90
C GLU A 267 12.92 12.39 7.72
N PHE A 268 11.72 12.03 7.27
CA PHE A 268 10.88 11.05 7.95
C PHE A 268 11.55 9.68 8.08
N LEU A 269 12.28 9.23 7.06
CA LEU A 269 12.99 7.95 7.07
C LEU A 269 14.37 8.02 7.73
N GLY A 270 14.90 9.21 8.01
CA GLY A 270 16.24 9.40 8.55
C GLY A 270 17.34 9.01 7.56
N THR A 271 17.15 9.27 6.28
CA THR A 271 18.09 8.95 5.20
C THR A 271 18.27 10.15 4.27
N HIS A 272 18.98 10.00 3.16
CA HIS A 272 19.23 11.08 2.20
C HIS A 272 19.29 10.54 0.76
N ARG A 273 19.26 11.43 -0.22
CA ARG A 273 19.27 11.11 -1.63
C ARG A 273 20.53 10.34 -2.01
N SER A 274 20.40 9.28 -2.78
CA SER A 274 21.53 8.60 -3.41
C SER A 274 21.94 9.31 -4.71
N LYS A 275 23.10 8.93 -5.26
CA LYS A 275 23.54 9.41 -6.56
C LYS A 275 22.59 9.08 -7.73
N PHE A 276 21.69 8.13 -7.54
CA PHE A 276 20.73 7.67 -8.56
C PHE A 276 19.40 8.45 -8.53
N MET A 277 19.18 9.30 -7.53
CA MET A 277 17.87 9.95 -7.34
C MET A 277 17.44 10.76 -8.56
N ASN A 278 18.32 11.56 -9.14
CA ASN A 278 18.01 12.39 -10.31
C ASN A 278 17.62 11.54 -11.54
N GLU A 279 18.30 10.41 -11.74
CA GLU A 279 17.97 9.47 -12.82
C GLU A 279 16.56 8.90 -12.64
N ILE A 280 16.20 8.53 -11.42
CA ILE A 280 14.88 7.99 -11.10
C ILE A 280 13.79 9.04 -11.32
N ILE A 281 13.99 10.28 -10.86
CA ILE A 281 13.05 11.40 -11.05
C ILE A 281 12.78 11.61 -12.54
N VAL A 282 13.83 11.64 -13.36
CA VAL A 282 13.71 11.81 -14.82
C VAL A 282 12.98 10.61 -15.44
N LYS A 283 13.35 9.38 -15.07
CA LYS A 283 12.71 8.14 -15.58
C LYS A 283 11.22 8.07 -15.25
N GLU A 284 10.83 8.55 -14.09
CA GLU A 284 9.42 8.59 -13.67
C GLU A 284 8.69 9.86 -14.16
N ASN A 285 9.34 10.68 -15.01
CA ASN A 285 8.78 11.90 -15.61
C ASN A 285 8.27 12.90 -14.57
N CYS A 286 9.11 13.22 -13.59
CA CYS A 286 8.83 14.19 -12.52
C CYS A 286 9.85 15.33 -12.51
N PRO A 287 9.46 16.52 -12.04
CA PRO A 287 8.08 16.93 -11.71
C PRO A 287 7.18 17.01 -12.96
N ASN A 288 5.87 16.93 -12.75
CA ASN A 288 4.88 17.02 -13.81
C ASN A 288 3.66 17.80 -13.33
N VAL A 289 2.88 18.35 -14.25
CA VAL A 289 1.69 19.14 -13.94
C VAL A 289 0.45 18.25 -13.98
N ILE A 290 -0.41 18.38 -12.98
CA ILE A 290 -1.72 17.71 -12.96
C ILE A 290 -2.77 18.64 -13.59
N GLU A 291 -3.25 18.24 -14.75
CA GLU A 291 -4.22 19.05 -15.51
C GLU A 291 -5.61 19.07 -14.86
N VAL A 292 -6.02 20.23 -14.38
CA VAL A 292 -7.33 20.48 -13.77
C VAL A 292 -8.49 20.17 -14.72
N GLU A 293 -8.34 20.52 -16.00
CA GLU A 293 -9.35 20.20 -17.02
C GLU A 293 -9.62 18.71 -17.16
N GLN A 294 -8.59 17.89 -17.13
CA GLN A 294 -8.75 16.43 -17.20
C GLN A 294 -9.49 15.89 -15.96
N ARG A 295 -9.20 16.44 -14.78
CA ARG A 295 -9.92 16.06 -13.56
C ARG A 295 -11.39 16.47 -13.63
N THR A 296 -11.71 17.65 -14.15
CA THR A 296 -13.09 18.10 -14.37
C THR A 296 -13.84 17.16 -15.33
N LYS A 297 -13.21 16.75 -16.44
CA LYS A 297 -13.80 15.76 -17.37
C LYS A 297 -14.08 14.43 -16.69
N LYS A 298 -13.16 13.93 -15.88
CA LYS A 298 -13.34 12.69 -15.08
C LYS A 298 -14.50 12.83 -14.09
N ARG A 299 -14.56 13.96 -13.37
CA ARG A 299 -15.64 14.26 -12.42
C ARG A 299 -16.99 14.25 -13.10
N ASN A 300 -17.15 14.98 -14.22
CA ASN A 300 -18.40 15.00 -14.98
C ASN A 300 -18.83 13.60 -15.44
N LYS A 301 -17.89 12.77 -15.87
CA LYS A 301 -18.16 11.38 -16.24
C LYS A 301 -18.67 10.56 -15.04
N ILE A 302 -18.06 10.70 -13.89
CA ILE A 302 -18.50 10.00 -12.66
C ILE A 302 -19.92 10.47 -12.29
N LEU A 303 -20.16 11.79 -12.26
CA LEU A 303 -21.46 12.35 -11.89
C LEU A 303 -22.58 11.94 -12.85
N SER A 304 -22.27 11.72 -14.14
CA SER A 304 -23.26 11.23 -15.12
C SER A 304 -23.65 9.77 -14.93
N GLU A 305 -22.87 8.99 -14.16
CA GLU A 305 -23.12 7.57 -13.92
C GLU A 305 -23.57 7.27 -12.50
N ALA A 306 -23.18 8.09 -11.51
CA ALA A 306 -23.52 7.89 -10.11
C ALA A 306 -24.94 8.42 -9.80
N THR A 307 -25.58 7.81 -8.79
CA THR A 307 -26.83 8.35 -8.23
C THR A 307 -26.56 9.55 -7.32
N ASN A 308 -27.58 10.41 -7.10
CA ASN A 308 -27.44 11.64 -6.32
C ASN A 308 -26.79 11.43 -4.96
N LYS A 309 -27.18 10.38 -4.22
CA LYS A 309 -26.57 10.01 -2.93
C LYS A 309 -25.05 9.87 -3.03
N TYR A 310 -24.56 9.21 -4.07
CA TYR A 310 -23.12 8.95 -4.23
C TYR A 310 -22.38 10.14 -4.87
N CYS A 311 -23.06 11.00 -5.60
CA CYS A 311 -22.53 12.30 -6.00
C CYS A 311 -22.20 13.17 -4.77
N GLU A 312 -23.12 13.26 -3.79
CA GLU A 312 -22.91 13.99 -2.53
C GLU A 312 -21.76 13.40 -1.68
N ILE A 313 -21.65 12.05 -1.66
CA ILE A 313 -20.55 11.38 -0.99
C ILE A 313 -19.22 11.72 -1.65
N LEU A 314 -19.15 11.69 -2.98
CA LEU A 314 -17.93 12.04 -3.72
C LEU A 314 -17.52 13.50 -3.44
N GLU A 315 -18.47 14.43 -3.48
CA GLU A 315 -18.21 15.84 -3.17
C GLU A 315 -17.69 16.02 -1.73
N THR A 316 -18.26 15.30 -0.77
CA THR A 316 -17.80 15.31 0.62
C THR A 316 -16.36 14.79 0.73
N LEU A 317 -16.00 13.74 -0.01
CA LEU A 317 -14.64 13.21 -0.04
C LEU A 317 -13.66 14.18 -0.68
N GLU A 318 -14.07 14.87 -1.78
CA GLU A 318 -13.26 15.89 -2.45
C GLU A 318 -12.96 17.06 -1.50
N ASN A 319 -13.99 17.60 -0.84
CA ASN A 319 -13.85 18.72 0.09
C ASN A 319 -12.90 18.38 1.23
N LYS A 320 -13.06 17.22 1.87
CA LYS A 320 -12.14 16.76 2.93
C LYS A 320 -10.72 16.58 2.43
N TYR A 321 -10.54 16.13 1.19
CA TYR A 321 -9.22 15.97 0.59
C TYR A 321 -8.51 17.32 0.39
N VAL A 322 -9.25 18.35 -0.08
CA VAL A 322 -8.71 19.69 -0.31
C VAL A 322 -8.37 20.41 1.00
N GLU A 323 -9.21 20.23 2.02
CA GLU A 323 -9.01 20.86 3.34
C GLU A 323 -7.81 20.31 4.12
N ASN A 324 -7.14 19.26 3.64
CA ASN A 324 -5.95 18.58 4.21
C ASN A 324 -6.00 18.30 5.72
N SER A 325 -6.70 19.11 6.51
CA SER A 325 -6.71 19.11 7.98
C SER A 325 -7.63 18.06 8.59
N ASN A 326 -8.51 17.43 7.81
CA ASN A 326 -9.55 16.51 8.28
C ASN A 326 -9.67 15.21 7.47
N PHE A 327 -8.68 14.90 6.60
CA PHE A 327 -8.76 13.66 5.84
C PHE A 327 -8.52 12.44 6.75
N PHE A 328 -7.65 12.59 7.78
CA PHE A 328 -7.39 11.57 8.83
C PHE A 328 -7.48 12.10 10.25
#